data_9db4b648a3bbe74170dce73a0167b396
#
_entry.id   9db4b648a3bbe74170dce73a0167b396
#
_cell.length_a   1.000
_cell.length_b   1.000
_cell.length_c   1.000
_cell.angle_alpha   90.00
_cell.angle_beta   90.00
_cell.angle_gamma   90.00
#
_symmetry.space_group_name_H-M   'P 1'
#
loop_
_entity.id
_entity.type
_entity.pdbx_description
1 polymer ?
#
loop_
_entity_poly.entity_id
_entity_poly.type
_entity_poly.pdbx_seq_one_letter_code
_entity_poly.pdbx_strand_id
1 'polypeptide(L)'
;MVQAELARGTAAGPYRGLGEFHLYDSANANGPVARKLMALADEKGLAVLAHVDDVATDLLMANTPSRGQQTRLIWAHTGIGGATVGRVQALFARYPRLMGELSYRPGLTCADDQGADRLCPQWRALLLQYPTRFMIGSDTWVNQRWLYYDALTQSYRSWLGDLPPDVARKIGWDNGATLFGLQ
;
A
#
# COMPACT_ATOMS: atom_id res chain seq x y z
N MET A 1 8.54 -19.50 -14.22
CA MET A 1 8.22 -18.23 -14.92
C MET A 1 8.67 -17.01 -14.09
N VAL A 2 8.09 -16.71 -12.93
CA VAL A 2 8.46 -15.51 -12.12
C VAL A 2 9.97 -15.44 -11.79
N GLN A 3 10.57 -16.53 -11.33
CA GLN A 3 12.01 -16.55 -11.01
C GLN A 3 12.90 -16.28 -12.24
N ALA A 4 12.52 -16.77 -13.41
CA ALA A 4 13.25 -16.50 -14.66
C ALA A 4 13.17 -15.02 -15.06
N GLU A 5 12.00 -14.40 -14.88
CA GLU A 5 11.83 -12.97 -15.12
C GLU A 5 12.63 -12.12 -14.12
N LEU A 6 12.60 -12.47 -12.85
CA LEU A 6 13.42 -11.80 -11.83
C LEU A 6 14.92 -11.89 -12.13
N ALA A 7 15.38 -13.04 -12.62
CA ALA A 7 16.79 -13.24 -13.02
C ALA A 7 17.15 -12.43 -14.26
N ARG A 8 16.22 -12.27 -15.20
CA ARG A 8 16.44 -11.50 -16.43
C ARG A 8 16.54 -10.00 -16.15
N GLY A 9 15.72 -9.48 -15.23
CA GLY A 9 15.63 -8.05 -14.97
C GLY A 9 15.12 -7.25 -16.18
N THR A 10 15.43 -5.95 -16.19
CA THR A 10 15.11 -5.01 -17.27
C THR A 10 16.33 -4.20 -17.68
N ALA A 11 16.25 -3.44 -18.77
CA ALA A 11 17.29 -2.51 -19.17
C ALA A 11 17.58 -1.43 -18.11
N ALA A 12 16.60 -1.11 -17.25
CA ALA A 12 16.74 -0.16 -16.15
C ALA A 12 17.23 -0.80 -14.83
N GLY A 13 17.47 -2.10 -14.81
CA GLY A 13 17.96 -2.83 -13.64
C GLY A 13 17.02 -3.96 -13.17
N PRO A 14 17.27 -4.50 -11.98
CA PRO A 14 16.49 -5.63 -11.45
C PRO A 14 15.07 -5.21 -11.05
N TYR A 15 14.13 -6.15 -11.14
CA TYR A 15 12.81 -5.98 -10.55
C TYR A 15 12.92 -5.84 -9.03
N ARG A 16 12.16 -4.90 -8.46
CA ARG A 16 12.17 -4.58 -7.01
C ARG A 16 10.90 -5.00 -6.30
N GLY A 17 9.92 -5.49 -7.03
CA GLY A 17 8.63 -5.90 -6.48
C GLY A 17 7.85 -6.81 -7.41
N LEU A 18 6.74 -7.32 -6.89
CA LEU A 18 5.77 -8.17 -7.55
C LEU A 18 4.38 -7.55 -7.38
N GLY A 19 3.55 -7.60 -8.41
CA GLY A 19 2.17 -7.11 -8.38
C GLY A 19 1.92 -6.06 -9.47
N GLU A 20 0.77 -5.46 -9.52
CA GLU A 20 -0.34 -5.65 -8.60
C GLU A 20 -1.07 -6.96 -8.92
N PHE A 21 -1.49 -7.71 -7.88
CA PHE A 21 -2.43 -8.81 -8.05
C PHE A 21 -3.66 -8.59 -7.17
N HIS A 22 -4.78 -9.19 -7.60
CA HIS A 22 -6.08 -9.04 -6.96
C HIS A 22 -6.55 -10.36 -6.37
N LEU A 23 -7.05 -10.35 -5.13
CA LEU A 23 -7.77 -11.46 -4.51
C LEU A 23 -9.11 -10.91 -3.99
N TYR A 24 -10.17 -11.21 -4.72
CA TYR A 24 -11.55 -10.82 -4.34
C TYR A 24 -12.19 -11.81 -3.37
N ASP A 25 -11.65 -13.03 -3.26
CA ASP A 25 -11.97 -14.00 -2.24
C ASP A 25 -10.75 -14.19 -1.35
N SER A 26 -10.87 -13.81 -0.08
CA SER A 26 -9.80 -13.87 0.91
C SER A 26 -9.24 -15.28 1.08
N ALA A 27 -10.03 -16.34 0.85
CA ALA A 27 -9.58 -17.72 0.94
C ALA A 27 -8.44 -18.04 -0.03
N ASN A 28 -8.38 -17.34 -1.18
CA ASN A 28 -7.32 -17.50 -2.18
C ASN A 28 -5.93 -17.08 -1.66
N ALA A 29 -5.86 -16.27 -0.59
CA ALA A 29 -4.61 -15.93 0.08
C ALA A 29 -3.93 -17.15 0.74
N ASN A 30 -4.71 -18.21 1.03
CA ASN A 30 -4.20 -19.50 1.50
C ASN A 30 -3.84 -20.45 0.35
N GLY A 31 -4.13 -20.10 -0.89
CA GLY A 31 -3.87 -20.94 -2.05
C GLY A 31 -2.38 -21.17 -2.30
N PRO A 32 -2.01 -22.27 -2.98
CA PRO A 32 -0.60 -22.64 -3.19
C PRO A 32 0.16 -21.60 -4.01
N VAL A 33 -0.50 -20.90 -4.91
CA VAL A 33 0.13 -19.85 -5.75
C VAL A 33 0.47 -18.64 -4.89
N ALA A 34 -0.48 -18.13 -4.09
CA ALA A 34 -0.27 -17.01 -3.20
C ALA A 34 0.85 -17.28 -2.18
N ARG A 35 0.82 -18.45 -1.55
CA ARG A 35 1.86 -18.88 -0.59
C ARG A 35 3.26 -18.94 -1.23
N LYS A 36 3.39 -19.51 -2.44
CA LYS A 36 4.68 -19.57 -3.15
C LYS A 36 5.17 -18.18 -3.55
N LEU A 37 4.27 -17.30 -4.01
CA LEU A 37 4.62 -15.93 -4.39
C LEU A 37 5.12 -15.14 -3.18
N MET A 38 4.36 -15.20 -2.07
CA MET A 38 4.71 -14.50 -0.85
C MET A 38 6.00 -15.04 -0.20
N ALA A 39 6.22 -16.35 -0.23
CA ALA A 39 7.46 -16.95 0.25
C ALA A 39 8.68 -16.49 -0.59
N LEU A 40 8.54 -16.44 -1.91
CA LEU A 40 9.59 -15.94 -2.81
C LEU A 40 9.90 -14.46 -2.54
N ALA A 41 8.86 -13.64 -2.35
CA ALA A 41 9.02 -12.22 -2.04
C ALA A 41 9.72 -11.99 -0.70
N ASP A 42 9.33 -12.75 0.32
CA ASP A 42 9.91 -12.71 1.66
C ASP A 42 11.40 -13.09 1.64
N GLU A 43 11.74 -14.21 0.97
CA GLU A 43 13.11 -14.70 0.81
C GLU A 43 14.02 -13.69 0.08
N LYS A 44 13.51 -13.08 -1.00
CA LYS A 44 14.27 -12.17 -1.85
C LYS A 44 14.17 -10.69 -1.43
N GLY A 45 13.41 -10.37 -0.39
CA GLY A 45 13.19 -9.00 0.06
C GLY A 45 12.48 -8.10 -0.96
N LEU A 46 11.63 -8.71 -1.83
CA LEU A 46 10.85 -7.97 -2.83
C LEU A 46 9.64 -7.31 -2.18
N ALA A 47 9.28 -6.12 -2.66
CA ALA A 47 7.99 -5.53 -2.33
C ALA A 47 6.86 -6.28 -3.05
N VAL A 48 5.70 -6.39 -2.41
CA VAL A 48 4.50 -7.01 -3.02
C VAL A 48 3.37 -6.00 -2.97
N LEU A 49 2.78 -5.66 -4.12
CA LEU A 49 1.58 -4.84 -4.18
C LEU A 49 0.36 -5.75 -4.35
N ALA A 50 -0.57 -5.70 -3.39
CA ALA A 50 -1.74 -6.56 -3.38
C ALA A 50 -3.04 -5.77 -3.17
N HIS A 51 -3.98 -5.96 -4.09
CA HIS A 51 -5.34 -5.43 -4.06
C HIS A 51 -6.26 -6.44 -3.38
N VAL A 52 -6.35 -6.35 -2.07
CA VAL A 52 -6.98 -7.36 -1.20
C VAL A 52 -7.70 -6.70 -0.02
N ASP A 53 -8.59 -7.45 0.63
CA ASP A 53 -9.18 -7.04 1.90
C ASP A 53 -8.23 -7.26 3.10
N ASP A 54 -8.70 -6.95 4.28
CA ASP A 54 -7.93 -7.07 5.52
C ASP A 54 -7.70 -8.52 5.96
N VAL A 55 -8.62 -9.43 5.63
CA VAL A 55 -8.50 -10.87 5.93
C VAL A 55 -7.41 -11.48 5.04
N ALA A 56 -7.44 -11.20 3.74
CA ALA A 56 -6.42 -11.67 2.82
C ALA A 56 -5.05 -11.08 3.16
N THR A 57 -4.97 -9.80 3.55
CA THR A 57 -3.72 -9.17 4.02
C THR A 57 -3.11 -9.95 5.19
N ASP A 58 -3.92 -10.26 6.21
CA ASP A 58 -3.47 -11.03 7.38
C ASP A 58 -2.97 -12.43 6.97
N LEU A 59 -3.72 -13.13 6.10
CA LEU A 59 -3.35 -14.46 5.61
C LEU A 59 -2.07 -14.44 4.76
N LEU A 60 -1.93 -13.48 3.83
CA LEU A 60 -0.73 -13.32 3.01
C LEU A 60 0.51 -13.11 3.88
N MET A 61 0.42 -12.24 4.86
CA MET A 61 1.54 -11.94 5.77
C MET A 61 1.85 -13.12 6.71
N ALA A 62 0.83 -13.72 7.33
CA ALA A 62 1.00 -14.82 8.28
C ALA A 62 1.60 -16.09 7.64
N ASN A 63 1.34 -16.32 6.36
CA ASN A 63 1.78 -17.51 5.62
C ASN A 63 3.19 -17.41 5.02
N THR A 64 3.92 -16.31 5.24
CA THR A 64 5.31 -16.18 4.79
C THR A 64 6.28 -16.90 5.73
N PRO A 65 7.50 -17.26 5.27
CA PRO A 65 8.54 -17.85 6.12
C PRO A 65 8.86 -17.01 7.36
N SER A 66 8.93 -15.68 7.22
CA SER A 66 9.15 -14.76 8.33
C SER A 66 7.90 -14.49 9.18
N ARG A 67 6.74 -15.07 8.82
CA ARG A 67 5.44 -14.75 9.40
C ARG A 67 5.12 -13.26 9.38
N GLY A 68 5.44 -12.61 8.25
CA GLY A 68 5.22 -11.19 8.01
C GLY A 68 6.22 -10.26 8.69
N GLN A 69 7.22 -10.76 9.40
CA GLN A 69 8.17 -9.89 10.12
C GLN A 69 9.15 -9.18 9.17
N GLN A 70 9.45 -9.79 8.01
CA GLN A 70 10.36 -9.22 7.02
C GLN A 70 9.66 -8.89 5.69
N THR A 71 8.46 -9.37 5.49
CA THR A 71 7.69 -9.24 4.26
C THR A 71 7.29 -7.79 4.01
N ARG A 72 7.62 -7.26 2.83
CA ARG A 72 7.29 -5.91 2.40
C ARG A 72 6.00 -5.93 1.58
N LEU A 73 4.85 -5.95 2.23
CA LEU A 73 3.55 -5.85 1.56
C LEU A 73 3.09 -4.40 1.48
N ILE A 74 2.72 -3.96 0.28
CA ILE A 74 1.99 -2.73 0.01
C ILE A 74 0.52 -3.11 -0.15
N TRP A 75 -0.30 -2.68 0.80
CA TRP A 75 -1.72 -2.95 0.81
C TRP A 75 -2.44 -1.88 0.00
N ALA A 76 -2.79 -2.20 -1.26
CA ALA A 76 -3.45 -1.27 -2.17
C ALA A 76 -4.74 -0.73 -1.56
N HIS A 77 -4.97 0.56 -1.69
CA HIS A 77 -6.08 1.32 -1.13
C HIS A 77 -6.24 1.16 0.40
N THR A 78 -5.24 0.62 1.08
CA THR A 78 -5.31 0.20 2.49
C THR A 78 -6.58 -0.63 2.76
N GLY A 79 -6.88 -1.53 1.82
CA GLY A 79 -7.97 -2.49 1.85
C GLY A 79 -9.16 -2.17 0.95
N ILE A 80 -9.43 -3.08 0.02
CA ILE A 80 -10.71 -3.09 -0.70
C ILE A 80 -11.86 -3.28 0.29
N GLY A 81 -13.01 -2.66 0.01
CA GLY A 81 -14.16 -2.72 0.92
C GLY A 81 -14.06 -1.80 2.15
N GLY A 82 -12.94 -1.09 2.35
CA GLY A 82 -12.85 -0.06 3.38
C GLY A 82 -12.60 -0.59 4.79
N ALA A 83 -11.46 -1.25 5.03
CA ALA A 83 -11.05 -1.67 6.38
C ALA A 83 -11.12 -0.50 7.38
N THR A 84 -11.60 -0.75 8.60
CA THR A 84 -11.67 0.27 9.65
C THR A 84 -10.28 0.71 10.11
N VAL A 85 -10.14 1.93 10.62
CA VAL A 85 -8.89 2.44 11.18
C VAL A 85 -8.34 1.50 12.26
N GLY A 86 -9.19 1.01 13.16
CA GLY A 86 -8.77 0.06 14.20
C GLY A 86 -8.22 -1.25 13.63
N ARG A 87 -8.78 -1.74 12.52
CA ARG A 87 -8.26 -2.94 11.84
C ARG A 87 -6.90 -2.67 11.18
N VAL A 88 -6.74 -1.52 10.54
CA VAL A 88 -5.44 -1.09 9.98
C VAL A 88 -4.38 -1.01 11.08
N GLN A 89 -4.70 -0.38 12.22
CA GLN A 89 -3.81 -0.32 13.38
C GLN A 89 -3.37 -1.71 13.88
N ALA A 90 -4.33 -2.63 13.99
CA ALA A 90 -4.05 -4.00 14.45
C ALA A 90 -3.08 -4.74 13.51
N LEU A 91 -3.27 -4.59 12.19
CA LEU A 91 -2.38 -5.19 11.19
C LEU A 91 -0.99 -4.52 11.19
N PHE A 92 -0.92 -3.21 11.32
CA PHE A 92 0.36 -2.49 11.41
C PHE A 92 1.15 -2.82 12.68
N ALA A 93 0.46 -3.02 13.80
CA ALA A 93 1.09 -3.47 15.04
C ALA A 93 1.66 -4.88 14.92
N ARG A 94 0.97 -5.76 14.17
CA ARG A 94 1.38 -7.16 13.97
C ARG A 94 2.51 -7.31 12.94
N TYR A 95 2.46 -6.51 11.87
CA TYR A 95 3.36 -6.65 10.73
C TYR A 95 4.21 -5.39 10.52
N PRO A 96 5.48 -5.38 10.99
CA PRO A 96 6.28 -4.16 11.06
C PRO A 96 6.66 -3.56 9.71
N ARG A 97 6.52 -4.30 8.61
CA ARG A 97 6.84 -3.85 7.25
C ARG A 97 5.63 -3.77 6.32
N LEU A 98 4.42 -3.95 6.84
CA LEU A 98 3.19 -3.72 6.07
C LEU A 98 3.06 -2.22 5.79
N MET A 99 2.85 -1.85 4.54
CA MET A 99 2.62 -0.48 4.09
C MET A 99 1.18 -0.32 3.61
N GLY A 100 0.56 0.83 3.91
CA GLY A 100 -0.74 1.22 3.36
C GLY A 100 -0.55 2.13 2.15
N GLU A 101 -1.17 1.81 1.02
CA GLU A 101 -1.24 2.69 -0.13
C GLU A 101 -2.63 3.37 -0.14
N LEU A 102 -2.71 4.64 -0.50
CA LEU A 102 -3.85 5.51 -0.21
C LEU A 102 -4.64 5.95 -1.45
N SER A 103 -4.33 5.43 -2.66
CA SER A 103 -5.14 5.77 -3.84
C SER A 103 -6.59 5.31 -3.65
N TYR A 104 -7.52 6.18 -3.97
CA TYR A 104 -8.96 5.90 -3.87
C TYR A 104 -9.41 5.27 -2.54
N ARG A 105 -8.70 5.55 -1.44
CA ARG A 105 -9.02 4.99 -0.12
C ARG A 105 -10.38 5.50 0.38
N PRO A 106 -11.40 4.63 0.54
CA PRO A 106 -12.69 5.04 1.06
C PRO A 106 -12.61 5.59 2.48
N GLY A 107 -13.24 6.74 2.73
CA GLY A 107 -13.30 7.36 4.06
C GLY A 107 -11.99 7.97 4.55
N LEU A 108 -10.99 8.14 3.68
CA LEU A 108 -9.76 8.87 3.98
C LEU A 108 -10.06 10.35 4.22
N THR A 109 -10.90 10.92 3.35
CA THR A 109 -11.38 12.30 3.48
C THR A 109 -12.86 12.34 3.83
N CYS A 110 -13.28 13.41 4.45
CA CYS A 110 -14.66 13.76 4.80
C CYS A 110 -14.85 15.27 4.65
N ALA A 111 -16.09 15.68 4.39
CA ALA A 111 -16.42 17.09 4.28
C ALA A 111 -16.21 17.77 5.65
N ASP A 112 -15.60 18.95 5.64
CA ASP A 112 -15.60 19.84 6.79
C ASP A 112 -16.91 20.65 6.87
N ASP A 113 -17.02 21.53 7.85
CA ASP A 113 -18.20 22.38 8.06
C ASP A 113 -18.51 23.34 6.88
N GLN A 114 -17.55 23.51 5.96
CA GLN A 114 -17.66 24.32 4.75
C GLN A 114 -17.87 23.49 3.49
N GLY A 115 -17.93 22.14 3.63
CA GLY A 115 -18.10 21.21 2.53
C GLY A 115 -16.81 20.91 1.77
N ALA A 116 -15.64 21.32 2.26
CA ALA A 116 -14.36 20.98 1.65
C ALA A 116 -13.87 19.61 2.15
N ASP A 117 -13.31 18.82 1.22
CA ASP A 117 -12.70 17.52 1.54
C ASP A 117 -11.40 17.72 2.34
N ARG A 118 -11.41 17.23 3.58
CA ARG A 118 -10.28 17.26 4.51
C ARG A 118 -9.97 15.85 4.99
N LEU A 119 -8.79 15.62 5.55
CA LEU A 119 -8.53 14.34 6.21
C LEU A 119 -9.53 14.11 7.34
N CYS A 120 -10.21 12.95 7.29
CA CYS A 120 -11.07 12.56 8.41
C CYS A 120 -10.23 12.45 9.69
N PRO A 121 -10.71 12.93 10.85
CA PRO A 121 -9.93 13.01 12.09
C PRO A 121 -9.28 11.68 12.50
N GLN A 122 -9.97 10.56 12.32
CA GLN A 122 -9.44 9.24 12.62
C GLN A 122 -8.29 8.83 11.69
N TRP A 123 -8.37 9.19 10.41
CA TRP A 123 -7.29 8.92 9.46
C TRP A 123 -6.10 9.84 9.72
N ARG A 124 -6.37 11.12 10.00
CA ARG A 124 -5.30 12.05 10.39
C ARG A 124 -4.51 11.52 11.59
N ALA A 125 -5.20 11.05 12.63
CA ALA A 125 -4.56 10.46 13.81
C ALA A 125 -3.72 9.22 13.45
N LEU A 126 -4.25 8.35 12.58
CA LEU A 126 -3.53 7.15 12.12
C LEU A 126 -2.27 7.49 11.31
N LEU A 127 -2.35 8.45 10.39
CA LEU A 127 -1.21 8.89 9.58
C LEU A 127 -0.12 9.53 10.44
N LEU A 128 -0.50 10.28 11.47
CA LEU A 128 0.44 10.85 12.45
C LEU A 128 1.09 9.78 13.33
N GLN A 129 0.34 8.74 13.68
CA GLN A 129 0.86 7.62 14.48
C GLN A 129 1.85 6.75 13.69
N TYR A 130 1.63 6.58 12.38
CA TYR A 130 2.43 5.72 11.51
C TYR A 130 2.98 6.48 10.28
N PRO A 131 3.75 7.57 10.45
CA PRO A 131 4.14 8.45 9.35
C PRO A 131 5.04 7.78 8.32
N THR A 132 5.67 6.66 8.66
CA THR A 132 6.57 5.89 7.77
C THR A 132 5.92 4.65 7.16
N ARG A 133 4.60 4.49 7.33
CA ARG A 133 3.91 3.26 6.95
C ARG A 133 2.86 3.47 5.85
N PHE A 134 2.74 4.68 5.32
CA PHE A 134 1.81 5.01 4.25
C PHE A 134 2.53 5.61 3.06
N MET A 135 1.92 5.43 1.89
CA MET A 135 2.34 6.08 0.64
C MET A 135 1.11 6.44 -0.20
N ILE A 136 1.27 7.42 -1.06
CA ILE A 136 0.29 7.71 -2.12
C ILE A 136 0.57 6.84 -3.34
N GLY A 137 -0.46 6.54 -4.11
CA GLY A 137 -0.40 5.94 -5.43
C GLY A 137 -1.43 6.58 -6.35
N SER A 138 -1.47 6.19 -7.59
CA SER A 138 -2.37 6.79 -8.58
C SER A 138 -3.44 5.85 -9.13
N ASP A 139 -3.22 4.54 -9.00
CA ASP A 139 -4.11 3.49 -9.53
C ASP A 139 -4.52 3.76 -10.99
N THR A 140 -3.57 4.23 -11.81
CA THR A 140 -3.78 4.62 -13.22
C THR A 140 -3.65 3.45 -14.19
N TRP A 141 -4.27 2.31 -13.88
CA TRP A 141 -4.19 1.09 -14.69
C TRP A 141 -5.04 1.16 -15.99
N VAL A 142 -6.05 2.05 -16.07
CA VAL A 142 -6.84 2.31 -17.29
C VAL A 142 -6.51 3.69 -17.86
N ASN A 143 -6.52 3.79 -19.22
CA ASN A 143 -6.14 5.02 -19.92
C ASN A 143 -6.97 6.23 -19.49
N GLN A 144 -8.26 6.03 -19.19
CA GLN A 144 -9.15 7.10 -18.76
C GLN A 144 -8.69 7.76 -17.46
N ARG A 145 -8.04 7.03 -16.54
CA ARG A 145 -7.55 7.59 -15.27
C ARG A 145 -6.38 8.56 -15.46
N TRP A 146 -5.61 8.42 -16.53
CA TRP A 146 -4.56 9.38 -16.87
C TRP A 146 -5.10 10.77 -17.22
N LEU A 147 -6.33 10.87 -17.73
CA LEU A 147 -6.99 12.15 -18.01
C LEU A 147 -7.27 12.96 -16.73
N TYR A 148 -7.38 12.29 -15.59
CA TYR A 148 -7.67 12.91 -14.30
C TYR A 148 -6.48 12.90 -13.35
N TYR A 149 -5.28 12.55 -13.84
CA TYR A 149 -4.08 12.41 -13.00
C TYR A 149 -3.72 13.70 -12.27
N ASP A 150 -3.81 14.86 -12.96
CA ASP A 150 -3.55 16.15 -12.34
C ASP A 150 -4.57 16.48 -11.26
N ALA A 151 -5.86 16.25 -11.51
CA ALA A 151 -6.91 16.46 -10.52
C ALA A 151 -6.71 15.54 -9.29
N LEU A 152 -6.36 14.28 -9.50
CA LEU A 152 -6.04 13.33 -8.43
C LEU A 152 -4.85 13.81 -7.60
N THR A 153 -3.77 14.23 -8.23
CA THR A 153 -2.59 14.72 -7.52
C THR A 153 -2.85 16.02 -6.77
N GLN A 154 -3.70 16.90 -7.29
CA GLN A 154 -4.15 18.11 -6.58
C GLN A 154 -4.98 17.76 -5.35
N SER A 155 -5.88 16.77 -5.44
CA SER A 155 -6.64 16.31 -4.27
C SER A 155 -5.71 15.74 -3.19
N TYR A 156 -4.67 15.01 -3.57
CA TYR A 156 -3.66 14.51 -2.62
C TYR A 156 -2.90 15.65 -1.94
N ARG A 157 -2.49 16.67 -2.69
CA ARG A 157 -1.84 17.85 -2.10
C ARG A 157 -2.73 18.59 -1.13
N SER A 158 -4.04 18.63 -1.41
CA SER A 158 -5.02 19.27 -0.52
C SER A 158 -5.03 18.58 0.85
N TRP A 159 -5.32 17.28 0.92
CA TRP A 159 -5.41 16.61 2.22
C TRP A 159 -4.04 16.31 2.87
N LEU A 160 -2.94 16.19 2.09
CA LEU A 160 -1.59 16.15 2.65
C LEU A 160 -1.25 17.46 3.38
N GLY A 161 -1.81 18.58 2.94
CA GLY A 161 -1.69 19.87 3.61
C GLY A 161 -2.30 19.92 5.02
N ASP A 162 -3.14 18.95 5.38
CA ASP A 162 -3.69 18.81 6.75
C ASP A 162 -2.69 18.17 7.73
N LEU A 163 -1.57 17.68 7.24
CA LEU A 163 -0.51 17.03 8.02
C LEU A 163 0.69 17.98 8.22
N PRO A 164 1.51 17.76 9.26
CA PRO A 164 2.81 18.40 9.37
C PRO A 164 3.64 18.16 8.10
N PRO A 165 4.43 19.16 7.63
CA PRO A 165 5.16 19.06 6.36
C PRO A 165 6.09 17.85 6.25
N ASP A 166 6.73 17.45 7.35
CA ASP A 166 7.61 16.29 7.39
C ASP A 166 6.83 14.97 7.22
N VAL A 167 5.62 14.87 7.78
CA VAL A 167 4.73 13.71 7.63
C VAL A 167 4.17 13.66 6.20
N ALA A 168 3.70 14.79 5.69
CA ALA A 168 3.22 14.90 4.31
C ALA A 168 4.31 14.47 3.30
N ARG A 169 5.54 14.91 3.49
CA ARG A 169 6.68 14.53 2.65
C ARG A 169 7.00 13.04 2.73
N LYS A 170 6.98 12.45 3.94
CA LYS A 170 7.18 11.00 4.11
C LYS A 170 6.14 10.21 3.33
N ILE A 171 4.86 10.55 3.48
CA ILE A 171 3.76 9.84 2.80
C ILE A 171 3.77 10.10 1.29
N GLY A 172 4.03 11.33 0.88
CA GLY A 172 4.03 11.74 -0.53
C GLY A 172 5.23 11.26 -1.33
N TRP A 173 6.37 10.96 -0.68
CA TRP A 173 7.60 10.61 -1.39
C TRP A 173 8.55 9.69 -0.61
N ASP A 174 9.03 10.08 0.57
CA ASP A 174 10.20 9.44 1.21
C ASP A 174 9.99 7.95 1.50
N ASN A 175 8.76 7.55 1.88
CA ASN A 175 8.45 6.16 2.19
C ASN A 175 8.54 5.25 0.96
N GLY A 176 7.99 5.70 -0.17
CA GLY A 176 8.11 5.00 -1.44
C GLY A 176 9.55 4.94 -1.93
N ALA A 177 10.26 6.07 -1.90
CA ALA A 177 11.66 6.16 -2.28
C ALA A 177 12.52 5.20 -1.44
N THR A 178 12.32 5.17 -0.12
CA THR A 178 13.03 4.26 0.80
C THR A 178 12.71 2.79 0.50
N LEU A 179 11.41 2.47 0.29
CA LEU A 179 10.99 1.09 0.02
C LEU A 179 11.66 0.52 -1.22
N PHE A 180 11.76 1.33 -2.28
CA PHE A 180 12.31 0.92 -3.57
C PHE A 180 13.80 1.28 -3.75
N GLY A 181 14.45 1.88 -2.73
CA GLY A 181 15.86 2.26 -2.80
C GLY A 181 16.14 3.31 -3.89
N LEU A 182 15.23 4.25 -4.05
CA LEU A 182 15.41 5.43 -4.91
C LEU A 182 16.10 6.51 -4.08
N GLN A 183 17.22 7.02 -4.57
CA GLN A 183 17.96 8.14 -3.98
C GLN A 183 17.90 9.35 -4.88
#